data_b431a11b07dcb121e5ea868b6bf5fc7d
#
_entry.id   b431a11b07dcb121e5ea868b6bf5fc7d
#
_cell.length_a   1.000
_cell.length_b   1.000
_cell.length_c   1.000
_cell.angle_alpha   90.00
_cell.angle_beta   90.00
_cell.angle_gamma   90.00
#
_symmetry.space_group_name_H-M   'P 1'
#
loop_
_entity.id
_entity.type
_entity.pdbx_description
1 polymer ?
#
loop_
_entity_poly.entity_id
_entity_poly.type
_entity_poly.pdbx_seq_one_letter_code
_entity_poly.pdbx_strand_id
1 'polypeptide(L)'
;MEIVIQIKNLRTQRGITQETLAEKLGVSPQAVSKWERETATPDIQLLPAISAYFGVSIDELFALSDDTRMERIQNMLWDERTLNPATVEREREFLLEKGRREPDNSRVYVMLADMEYQLGEEHWRRASDYALEGIRRQPEDNDAHSTYVQANRGAWGAWLSVNHHELIDFYKEFVEAHPRWRSGYLWLLDQLIADNRLDEAREYCERMDRVVETGYRTAMYRGEIAWADGDHEQAMAIWDGMSREFASERGAWVQMGDCMVRAGRYEQAKACYRKSMEVQTQRPRYTDGTTSIAHICEIQGDWDGAIAAHEEELAILRDEWDTTSGEQVDQHHREIARLRAKKEGK
;
A
#
# COMPACT_ATOMS: atom_id res chain seq x y z
N MET A 1 24.75 9.24 8.99
CA MET A 1 23.69 10.26 9.09
C MET A 1 24.26 11.43 9.89
N GLU A 2 24.48 12.54 9.23
CA GLU A 2 25.02 13.76 9.88
C GLU A 2 23.83 14.49 10.51
N ILE A 3 23.82 14.61 11.83
CA ILE A 3 22.76 15.30 12.56
C ILE A 3 23.13 16.77 12.65
N VAL A 4 22.53 17.62 11.83
CA VAL A 4 22.70 19.06 11.88
C VAL A 4 21.64 19.68 12.78
N ILE A 5 22.04 20.31 13.87
CA ILE A 5 21.11 20.98 14.80
C ILE A 5 21.03 22.46 14.45
N GLN A 6 19.83 22.98 14.21
CA GLN A 6 19.59 24.36 13.74
C GLN A 6 19.76 25.47 14.80
N ILE A 7 20.53 25.23 15.85
CA ILE A 7 20.69 26.18 16.97
C ILE A 7 21.16 27.55 16.50
N LYS A 8 22.13 27.57 15.59
CA LYS A 8 22.68 28.84 15.03
C LYS A 8 21.61 29.65 14.28
N ASN A 9 20.83 28.99 13.42
CA ASN A 9 19.77 29.63 12.66
C ASN A 9 18.67 30.19 13.57
N LEU A 10 18.19 29.39 14.50
CA LEU A 10 17.15 29.76 15.45
C LEU A 10 17.62 30.93 16.37
N ARG A 11 18.88 30.88 16.84
CA ARG A 11 19.45 31.95 17.64
C ARG A 11 19.56 33.26 16.83
N THR A 12 20.05 33.17 15.59
CA THR A 12 20.21 34.33 14.74
C THR A 12 18.89 34.99 14.36
N GLN A 13 17.87 34.18 14.09
CA GLN A 13 16.49 34.66 13.84
C GLN A 13 15.92 35.42 15.06
N ARG A 14 16.27 34.99 16.28
CA ARG A 14 15.88 35.71 17.50
C ARG A 14 16.78 36.94 17.82
N GLY A 15 17.85 37.17 17.09
CA GLY A 15 18.75 38.28 17.29
C GLY A 15 19.52 38.26 18.61
N ILE A 16 19.75 37.07 19.21
CA ILE A 16 20.47 36.93 20.49
C ILE A 16 21.90 36.42 20.28
N THR A 17 22.78 36.71 21.28
CA THR A 17 24.19 36.26 21.23
C THR A 17 24.35 34.82 21.73
N GLN A 18 25.51 34.20 21.47
CA GLN A 18 25.84 32.86 22.02
C GLN A 18 25.87 32.89 23.56
N GLU A 19 26.35 33.97 24.16
CA GLU A 19 26.39 34.17 25.59
C GLU A 19 24.99 34.22 26.21
N THR A 20 24.07 34.96 25.58
CA THR A 20 22.68 35.04 26.00
C THR A 20 21.99 33.69 25.95
N LEU A 21 22.20 32.91 24.85
CA LEU A 21 21.64 31.58 24.74
C LEU A 21 22.23 30.62 25.77
N ALA A 22 23.54 30.69 26.01
CA ALA A 22 24.25 29.88 27.00
C ALA A 22 23.70 30.10 28.42
N GLU A 23 23.51 31.39 28.80
CA GLU A 23 22.92 31.77 30.09
C GLU A 23 21.50 31.16 30.27
N LYS A 24 20.67 31.27 29.24
CA LYS A 24 19.28 30.74 29.27
C LYS A 24 19.20 29.22 29.37
N LEU A 25 20.18 28.52 28.82
CA LEU A 25 20.24 27.06 28.82
C LEU A 25 21.09 26.50 29.97
N GLY A 26 21.72 27.37 30.79
CA GLY A 26 22.58 26.95 31.90
C GLY A 26 23.88 26.25 31.43
N VAL A 27 24.42 26.63 30.30
CA VAL A 27 25.65 26.05 29.70
C VAL A 27 26.72 27.11 29.47
N SER A 28 27.91 26.66 29.10
CA SER A 28 28.97 27.65 28.76
C SER A 28 28.80 28.19 27.32
N PRO A 29 29.22 29.46 27.04
CA PRO A 29 29.24 29.99 25.69
C PRO A 29 30.07 29.14 24.72
N GLN A 30 31.13 28.50 25.23
CA GLN A 30 31.96 27.60 24.43
C GLN A 30 31.17 26.33 23.98
N ALA A 31 30.26 25.85 24.80
CA ALA A 31 29.37 24.72 24.42
C ALA A 31 28.46 25.13 23.25
N VAL A 32 27.77 26.29 23.36
CA VAL A 32 26.92 26.82 22.28
C VAL A 32 27.77 27.04 20.99
N SER A 33 28.97 27.61 21.12
CA SER A 33 29.86 27.81 19.97
C SER A 33 30.29 26.49 19.31
N LYS A 34 30.52 25.43 20.08
CA LYS A 34 30.82 24.08 19.53
C LYS A 34 29.62 23.47 18.80
N TRP A 35 28.41 23.63 19.34
CA TRP A 35 27.19 23.18 18.68
C TRP A 35 26.96 23.90 17.35
N GLU A 36 27.14 25.24 17.31
CA GLU A 36 26.95 26.02 16.11
C GLU A 36 28.04 25.78 15.04
N ARG A 37 29.19 25.23 15.43
CA ARG A 37 30.27 24.80 14.51
C ARG A 37 30.24 23.31 14.21
N GLU A 38 29.22 22.60 14.71
CA GLU A 38 29.04 21.17 14.48
C GLU A 38 30.17 20.29 15.01
N THR A 39 31.01 20.85 15.92
CA THR A 39 32.12 20.13 16.53
C THR A 39 31.74 19.36 17.79
N ALA A 40 30.50 19.57 18.30
CA ALA A 40 29.87 18.81 19.35
C ALA A 40 28.35 18.95 19.22
N THR A 41 27.60 17.97 19.75
CA THR A 41 26.15 18.02 19.86
C THR A 41 25.74 18.37 21.28
N PRO A 42 24.58 19.04 21.50
CA PRO A 42 23.99 19.17 22.83
C PRO A 42 23.73 17.82 23.48
N ASP A 43 23.78 17.75 24.80
CA ASP A 43 23.29 16.60 25.53
C ASP A 43 21.80 16.41 25.26
N ILE A 44 21.37 15.15 25.09
CA ILE A 44 19.98 14.79 24.81
C ILE A 44 19.03 15.37 25.87
N GLN A 45 19.48 15.49 27.11
CA GLN A 45 18.70 16.07 28.22
C GLN A 45 18.47 17.58 28.06
N LEU A 46 19.25 18.27 27.22
CA LEU A 46 19.07 19.70 26.94
C LEU A 46 18.08 19.94 25.79
N LEU A 47 17.81 18.97 24.97
CA LEU A 47 16.93 19.12 23.79
C LEU A 47 15.53 19.66 24.16
N PRO A 48 14.86 19.18 25.22
CA PRO A 48 13.58 19.74 25.62
C PRO A 48 13.68 21.24 26.05
N ALA A 49 14.74 21.61 26.72
CA ALA A 49 14.97 23.01 27.13
C ALA A 49 15.26 23.93 25.93
N ILE A 50 16.03 23.45 24.96
CA ILE A 50 16.33 24.16 23.71
C ILE A 50 15.04 24.32 22.88
N SER A 51 14.28 23.25 22.73
CA SER A 51 12.97 23.22 22.05
C SER A 51 12.00 24.22 22.68
N ALA A 52 11.83 24.17 23.99
CA ALA A 52 10.96 25.10 24.73
C ALA A 52 11.43 26.56 24.61
N TYR A 53 12.73 26.80 24.69
CA TYR A 53 13.29 28.14 24.57
C TYR A 53 13.03 28.75 23.20
N PHE A 54 13.22 27.97 22.12
CA PHE A 54 12.97 28.44 20.75
C PHE A 54 11.50 28.35 20.33
N GLY A 55 10.65 27.65 21.07
CA GLY A 55 9.24 27.45 20.73
C GLY A 55 9.07 26.59 19.47
N VAL A 56 9.99 25.65 19.25
CA VAL A 56 9.98 24.69 18.14
C VAL A 56 9.95 23.28 18.69
N SER A 57 9.47 22.31 17.92
CA SER A 57 9.56 20.90 18.30
C SER A 57 11.00 20.40 18.32
N ILE A 58 11.28 19.30 19.00
CA ILE A 58 12.61 18.65 18.97
C ILE A 58 12.97 18.26 17.53
N ASP A 59 12.02 17.82 16.74
CA ASP A 59 12.22 17.51 15.30
C ASP A 59 12.66 18.72 14.48
N GLU A 60 12.09 19.88 14.77
CA GLU A 60 12.47 21.14 14.12
C GLU A 60 13.85 21.66 14.56
N LEU A 61 14.37 21.21 15.72
CA LEU A 61 15.76 21.47 16.11
C LEU A 61 16.75 20.75 15.22
N PHE A 62 16.37 19.58 14.71
CA PHE A 62 17.19 18.80 13.78
C PHE A 62 16.79 19.19 12.36
N ALA A 63 17.70 19.79 11.60
CA ALA A 63 17.53 19.93 10.17
C ALA A 63 17.60 18.52 9.56
N LEU A 64 16.47 17.81 9.57
CA LEU A 64 16.38 16.58 8.82
C LEU A 64 16.66 16.90 7.34
N SER A 65 17.53 16.14 6.69
CA SER A 65 17.65 16.23 5.24
C SER A 65 16.28 15.93 4.61
N ASP A 66 16.01 16.49 3.46
CA ASP A 66 14.80 16.19 2.71
C ASP A 66 14.59 14.68 2.55
N ASP A 67 15.69 13.93 2.33
CA ASP A 67 15.65 12.47 2.18
C ASP A 67 15.23 11.78 3.48
N THR A 68 15.79 12.14 4.61
CA THR A 68 15.40 11.60 5.92
C THR A 68 13.95 11.94 6.26
N ARG A 69 13.48 13.14 5.89
CA ARG A 69 12.07 13.52 6.06
C ARG A 69 11.15 12.70 5.16
N MET A 70 11.54 12.44 3.93
CA MET A 70 10.80 11.56 3.01
C MET A 70 10.75 10.12 3.52
N GLU A 71 11.85 9.57 4.07
CA GLU A 71 11.85 8.25 4.70
C GLU A 71 10.88 8.19 5.90
N ARG A 72 10.85 9.23 6.73
CA ARG A 72 9.92 9.34 7.83
C ARG A 72 8.45 9.39 7.37
N ILE A 73 8.15 10.14 6.32
CA ILE A 73 6.81 10.16 5.72
C ILE A 73 6.45 8.76 5.21
N GLN A 74 7.37 8.09 4.52
CA GLN A 74 7.15 6.73 4.03
C GLN A 74 6.83 5.75 5.16
N ASN A 75 7.60 5.79 6.26
CA ASN A 75 7.35 4.94 7.43
C ASN A 75 6.00 5.26 8.08
N MET A 76 5.65 6.55 8.22
CA MET A 76 4.33 6.96 8.71
C MET A 76 3.19 6.36 7.87
N LEU A 77 3.30 6.42 6.53
CA LEU A 77 2.29 5.87 5.63
C LEU A 77 2.20 4.33 5.71
N TRP A 78 3.29 3.63 6.04
CA TRP A 78 3.29 2.17 6.17
C TRP A 78 2.88 1.66 7.55
N ASP A 79 3.23 2.41 8.60
CA ASP A 79 3.12 1.93 9.98
C ASP A 79 1.86 2.44 10.69
N GLU A 80 1.25 3.53 10.21
CA GLU A 80 0.11 4.15 10.88
C GLU A 80 -1.20 3.84 10.16
N ARG A 81 -2.15 3.23 10.87
CA ARG A 81 -3.50 2.98 10.35
C ARG A 81 -4.34 4.24 10.20
N THR A 82 -4.12 5.20 11.09
CA THR A 82 -4.84 6.48 11.15
C THR A 82 -3.84 7.60 11.23
N LEU A 83 -3.87 8.47 10.24
CA LEU A 83 -2.92 9.57 10.14
C LEU A 83 -3.35 10.76 11.01
N ASN A 84 -2.41 11.38 11.72
CA ASN A 84 -2.68 12.62 12.45
C ASN A 84 -2.88 13.79 11.47
N PRO A 85 -4.04 14.49 11.47
CA PRO A 85 -4.34 15.53 10.49
C PRO A 85 -3.32 16.68 10.43
N ALA A 86 -2.80 17.10 11.59
CA ALA A 86 -1.81 18.18 11.65
C ALA A 86 -0.45 17.74 11.06
N THR A 87 -0.08 16.47 11.26
CA THR A 87 1.12 15.89 10.66
C THR A 87 0.94 15.77 9.14
N VAL A 88 -0.21 15.25 8.68
CA VAL A 88 -0.54 15.14 7.26
C VAL A 88 -0.41 16.49 6.56
N GLU A 89 -1.02 17.55 7.09
CA GLU A 89 -0.99 18.87 6.46
C GLU A 89 0.44 19.42 6.36
N ARG A 90 1.22 19.31 7.43
CA ARG A 90 2.62 19.76 7.45
C ARG A 90 3.50 18.99 6.45
N GLU A 91 3.33 17.66 6.37
CA GLU A 91 4.12 16.84 5.46
C GLU A 91 3.65 16.99 4.01
N ARG A 92 2.36 17.22 3.77
CA ARG A 92 1.81 17.58 2.45
C ARG A 92 2.43 18.90 1.93
N GLU A 93 2.45 19.94 2.75
CA GLU A 93 3.08 21.21 2.38
C GLU A 93 4.55 21.03 2.01
N PHE A 94 5.30 20.27 2.80
CA PHE A 94 6.69 19.94 2.50
C PHE A 94 6.84 19.23 1.15
N LEU A 95 6.03 18.19 0.88
CA LEU A 95 6.08 17.44 -0.38
C LEU A 95 5.74 18.35 -1.58
N LEU A 96 4.70 19.19 -1.45
CA LEU A 96 4.32 20.13 -2.50
C LEU A 96 5.44 21.15 -2.79
N GLU A 97 6.12 21.67 -1.76
CA GLU A 97 7.25 22.58 -1.93
C GLU A 97 8.46 21.88 -2.56
N LYS A 98 8.74 20.64 -2.15
CA LYS A 98 9.81 19.83 -2.74
C LYS A 98 9.50 19.51 -4.22
N GLY A 99 8.26 19.19 -4.57
CA GLY A 99 7.85 18.95 -5.95
C GLY A 99 8.00 20.19 -6.86
N ARG A 100 7.76 21.41 -6.33
CA ARG A 100 8.05 22.66 -7.07
C ARG A 100 9.55 22.86 -7.32
N ARG A 101 10.42 22.48 -6.35
CA ARG A 101 11.87 22.59 -6.49
C ARG A 101 12.47 21.49 -7.36
N GLU A 102 11.84 20.31 -7.38
CA GLU A 102 12.32 19.12 -8.06
C GLU A 102 11.19 18.52 -8.92
N PRO A 103 10.78 19.15 -10.02
CA PRO A 103 9.61 18.74 -10.81
C PRO A 103 9.73 17.34 -11.43
N ASP A 104 10.95 16.85 -11.64
CA ASP A 104 11.20 15.52 -12.20
C ASP A 104 11.27 14.42 -11.12
N ASN A 105 11.12 14.75 -9.85
CA ASN A 105 11.15 13.81 -8.75
C ASN A 105 9.79 13.13 -8.58
N SER A 106 9.57 12.05 -9.32
CA SER A 106 8.32 11.26 -9.28
C SER A 106 7.99 10.73 -7.88
N ARG A 107 9.00 10.44 -7.05
CA ARG A 107 8.80 9.91 -5.69
C ARG A 107 7.96 10.86 -4.83
N VAL A 108 8.11 12.16 -4.98
CA VAL A 108 7.31 13.17 -4.26
C VAL A 108 5.82 13.02 -4.57
N TYR A 109 5.49 12.87 -5.86
CA TYR A 109 4.10 12.75 -6.31
C TYR A 109 3.50 11.39 -5.95
N VAL A 110 4.30 10.32 -5.95
CA VAL A 110 3.86 9.00 -5.44
C VAL A 110 3.50 9.10 -3.96
N MET A 111 4.35 9.74 -3.13
CA MET A 111 4.07 9.92 -1.71
C MET A 111 2.83 10.77 -1.44
N LEU A 112 2.59 11.81 -2.24
CA LEU A 112 1.35 12.60 -2.17
C LEU A 112 0.13 11.73 -2.51
N ALA A 113 0.22 10.91 -3.56
CA ALA A 113 -0.85 10.01 -3.97
C ALA A 113 -1.14 8.96 -2.89
N ASP A 114 -0.09 8.34 -2.31
CA ASP A 114 -0.22 7.36 -1.22
C ASP A 114 -0.87 7.98 0.03
N MET A 115 -0.48 9.21 0.37
CA MET A 115 -1.07 9.95 1.49
C MET A 115 -2.58 10.20 1.29
N GLU A 116 -3.00 10.67 0.12
CA GLU A 116 -4.41 10.90 -0.19
C GLU A 116 -5.20 9.58 -0.29
N TYR A 117 -4.58 8.53 -0.83
CA TYR A 117 -5.18 7.21 -0.87
C TYR A 117 -5.46 6.68 0.55
N GLN A 118 -4.49 6.77 1.45
CA GLN A 118 -4.66 6.31 2.84
C GLN A 118 -5.71 7.11 3.61
N LEU A 119 -5.78 8.43 3.39
CA LEU A 119 -6.86 9.27 3.93
C LEU A 119 -8.22 8.84 3.38
N GLY A 120 -8.30 8.50 2.10
CA GLY A 120 -9.51 7.93 1.48
C GLY A 120 -9.94 6.63 2.17
N GLU A 121 -9.02 5.71 2.44
CA GLU A 121 -9.29 4.47 3.17
C GLU A 121 -9.81 4.74 4.59
N GLU A 122 -9.24 5.72 5.29
CA GLU A 122 -9.72 6.12 6.61
C GLU A 122 -11.14 6.68 6.54
N HIS A 123 -11.44 7.51 5.54
CA HIS A 123 -12.79 8.04 5.35
C HIS A 123 -13.81 6.93 5.02
N TRP A 124 -13.44 5.93 4.22
CA TRP A 124 -14.29 4.76 3.98
C TRP A 124 -14.58 3.98 5.25
N ARG A 125 -13.57 3.71 6.08
CA ARG A 125 -13.77 3.05 7.39
C ARG A 125 -14.73 3.84 8.27
N ARG A 126 -14.53 5.15 8.40
CA ARG A 126 -15.42 6.03 9.19
C ARG A 126 -16.85 6.06 8.65
N ALA A 127 -17.00 6.09 7.33
CA ALA A 127 -18.33 6.01 6.71
C ALA A 127 -19.02 4.68 7.02
N SER A 128 -18.30 3.57 6.99
CA SER A 128 -18.79 2.24 7.39
C SER A 128 -19.27 2.23 8.85
N ASP A 129 -18.47 2.78 9.77
CA ASP A 129 -18.81 2.83 11.20
C ASP A 129 -20.09 3.64 11.46
N TYR A 130 -20.21 4.83 10.82
CA TYR A 130 -21.42 5.66 10.95
C TYR A 130 -22.64 5.00 10.32
N ALA A 131 -22.50 4.39 9.16
CA ALA A 131 -23.60 3.69 8.49
C ALA A 131 -24.09 2.50 9.33
N LEU A 132 -23.16 1.71 9.91
CA LEU A 132 -23.51 0.61 10.81
C LEU A 132 -24.25 1.10 12.05
N GLU A 133 -23.85 2.26 12.61
CA GLU A 133 -24.55 2.87 13.74
C GLU A 133 -25.96 3.37 13.33
N GLY A 134 -26.13 3.86 12.11
CA GLY A 134 -27.43 4.18 11.52
C GLY A 134 -28.34 2.97 11.47
N ILE A 135 -27.85 1.86 10.92
CA ILE A 135 -28.56 0.58 10.83
C ILE A 135 -28.97 0.06 12.21
N ARG A 136 -28.10 0.17 13.22
CA ARG A 136 -28.45 -0.25 14.60
C ARG A 136 -29.61 0.54 15.19
N ARG A 137 -29.75 1.83 14.84
CA ARG A 137 -30.85 2.71 15.29
C ARG A 137 -32.12 2.51 14.50
N GLN A 138 -31.98 2.34 13.19
CA GLN A 138 -33.09 2.13 12.26
C GLN A 138 -32.73 0.99 11.30
N PRO A 139 -33.05 -0.27 11.67
CA PRO A 139 -32.60 -1.46 10.92
C PRO A 139 -33.11 -1.55 9.47
N GLU A 140 -34.16 -0.82 9.11
CA GLU A 140 -34.75 -0.83 7.76
C GLU A 140 -34.38 0.44 6.96
N ASP A 141 -33.39 1.24 7.39
CA ASP A 141 -32.93 2.42 6.68
C ASP A 141 -32.11 2.03 5.44
N ASN A 142 -32.71 2.16 4.27
CA ASN A 142 -32.09 1.78 3.01
C ASN A 142 -30.82 2.61 2.68
N ASP A 143 -30.79 3.89 3.05
CA ASP A 143 -29.66 4.76 2.77
C ASP A 143 -28.45 4.39 3.65
N ALA A 144 -28.70 4.02 4.90
CA ALA A 144 -27.66 3.49 5.79
C ALA A 144 -27.08 2.17 5.28
N HIS A 145 -27.93 1.24 4.82
CA HIS A 145 -27.47 -0.01 4.20
C HIS A 145 -26.67 0.24 2.91
N SER A 146 -27.15 1.11 2.05
CA SER A 146 -26.46 1.49 0.81
C SER A 146 -25.05 2.03 1.10
N THR A 147 -24.95 2.97 2.03
CA THR A 147 -23.66 3.55 2.45
C THR A 147 -22.76 2.50 3.08
N TYR A 148 -23.31 1.61 3.93
CA TYR A 148 -22.52 0.54 4.55
C TYR A 148 -21.92 -0.41 3.52
N VAL A 149 -22.72 -0.84 2.53
CA VAL A 149 -22.25 -1.72 1.43
C VAL A 149 -21.15 -1.02 0.62
N GLN A 150 -21.36 0.23 0.21
CA GLN A 150 -20.38 0.98 -0.57
C GLN A 150 -19.07 1.20 0.20
N ALA A 151 -19.16 1.62 1.46
CA ALA A 151 -18.00 1.90 2.30
C ALA A 151 -17.15 0.64 2.58
N ASN A 152 -17.75 -0.54 2.51
CA ASN A 152 -17.07 -1.83 2.62
C ASN A 152 -16.71 -2.45 1.26
N ARG A 153 -16.81 -1.68 0.15
CA ARG A 153 -16.56 -2.17 -1.21
C ARG A 153 -17.36 -3.43 -1.54
N GLY A 154 -18.58 -3.50 -0.99
CA GLY A 154 -19.49 -4.63 -1.18
C GLY A 154 -19.97 -4.73 -2.62
N ALA A 155 -20.44 -5.93 -3.00
CA ALA A 155 -20.99 -6.16 -4.32
C ALA A 155 -22.24 -5.30 -4.56
N TRP A 156 -22.28 -4.65 -5.73
CA TRP A 156 -23.38 -3.81 -6.16
C TRP A 156 -23.98 -4.37 -7.45
N GLY A 157 -25.29 -4.50 -7.49
CA GLY A 157 -25.98 -5.10 -8.62
C GLY A 157 -26.01 -4.26 -9.92
N ALA A 158 -25.61 -3.00 -9.86
CA ALA A 158 -25.62 -2.08 -10.99
C ALA A 158 -24.20 -1.92 -11.60
N TRP A 159 -23.74 -2.92 -12.36
CA TRP A 159 -22.44 -2.88 -13.03
C TRP A 159 -22.25 -1.66 -13.94
N LEU A 160 -23.34 -1.13 -14.51
CA LEU A 160 -23.35 0.09 -15.34
C LEU A 160 -22.99 1.37 -14.57
N SER A 161 -22.92 1.33 -13.24
CA SER A 161 -22.54 2.49 -12.44
C SER A 161 -21.03 2.79 -12.48
N VAL A 162 -20.24 1.87 -12.99
CA VAL A 162 -18.79 2.01 -13.11
C VAL A 162 -18.36 1.63 -14.52
N ASN A 163 -17.65 2.51 -15.19
CA ASN A 163 -16.95 2.23 -16.44
C ASN A 163 -15.50 2.72 -16.32
N HIS A 164 -14.64 2.20 -17.17
CA HIS A 164 -13.21 2.49 -17.11
C HIS A 164 -12.73 3.30 -18.32
N HIS A 165 -13.63 4.01 -18.98
CA HIS A 165 -13.38 4.71 -20.24
C HIS A 165 -12.16 5.64 -20.17
N GLU A 166 -12.08 6.50 -19.17
CA GLU A 166 -10.98 7.45 -19.01
C GLU A 166 -9.63 6.75 -18.77
N LEU A 167 -9.63 5.65 -17.99
CA LEU A 167 -8.43 4.84 -17.79
C LEU A 167 -8.00 4.14 -19.07
N ILE A 168 -8.96 3.62 -19.84
CA ILE A 168 -8.70 2.98 -21.13
C ILE A 168 -8.07 3.98 -22.11
N ASP A 169 -8.63 5.18 -22.23
CA ASP A 169 -8.11 6.20 -23.12
C ASP A 169 -6.71 6.64 -22.72
N PHE A 170 -6.51 6.90 -21.42
CA PHE A 170 -5.20 7.23 -20.87
C PHE A 170 -4.16 6.15 -21.19
N TYR A 171 -4.45 4.87 -20.89
CA TYR A 171 -3.48 3.79 -21.13
C TYR A 171 -3.29 3.46 -22.60
N LYS A 172 -4.28 3.69 -23.47
CA LYS A 172 -4.07 3.61 -24.92
C LYS A 172 -3.03 4.63 -25.39
N GLU A 173 -3.18 5.89 -25.03
CA GLU A 173 -2.19 6.93 -25.35
C GLU A 173 -0.84 6.61 -24.72
N PHE A 174 -0.84 6.11 -23.49
CA PHE A 174 0.38 5.76 -22.78
C PHE A 174 1.18 4.65 -23.47
N VAL A 175 0.55 3.55 -23.90
CA VAL A 175 1.25 2.46 -24.58
C VAL A 175 1.69 2.83 -26.01
N GLU A 176 1.07 3.82 -26.66
CA GLU A 176 1.59 4.42 -27.90
C GLU A 176 2.91 5.17 -27.64
N ALA A 177 2.98 5.96 -26.56
CA ALA A 177 4.17 6.72 -26.20
C ALA A 177 5.29 5.82 -25.62
N HIS A 178 4.91 4.72 -24.93
CA HIS A 178 5.82 3.81 -24.23
C HIS A 178 5.63 2.33 -24.62
N PRO A 179 5.76 1.97 -25.91
CA PRO A 179 5.36 0.65 -26.42
C PRO A 179 6.16 -0.53 -25.85
N ARG A 180 7.30 -0.28 -25.21
CA ARG A 180 8.15 -1.32 -24.60
C ARG A 180 7.95 -1.48 -23.08
N TRP A 181 7.07 -0.68 -22.48
CA TRP A 181 6.80 -0.80 -21.06
C TRP A 181 5.61 -1.72 -20.82
N ARG A 182 5.91 -2.95 -20.41
CA ARG A 182 4.94 -4.04 -20.23
C ARG A 182 3.76 -3.66 -19.35
N SER A 183 4.02 -3.03 -18.19
CA SER A 183 2.97 -2.75 -17.22
C SER A 183 1.85 -1.85 -17.76
N GLY A 184 2.14 -0.96 -18.73
CA GLY A 184 1.11 -0.16 -19.40
C GLY A 184 0.05 -1.01 -20.10
N TYR A 185 0.48 -2.10 -20.75
CA TYR A 185 -0.45 -3.05 -21.38
C TYR A 185 -1.26 -3.83 -20.32
N LEU A 186 -0.64 -4.20 -19.18
CA LEU A 186 -1.35 -4.92 -18.13
C LEU A 186 -2.49 -4.05 -17.59
N TRP A 187 -2.20 -2.81 -17.24
CA TRP A 187 -3.23 -1.86 -16.76
C TRP A 187 -4.32 -1.61 -17.81
N LEU A 188 -3.97 -1.53 -19.09
CA LEU A 188 -4.95 -1.37 -20.17
C LEU A 188 -5.85 -2.61 -20.31
N LEU A 189 -5.25 -3.80 -20.33
CA LEU A 189 -5.97 -5.06 -20.51
C LEU A 189 -6.96 -5.32 -19.37
N ASP A 190 -6.58 -5.02 -18.14
CA ASP A 190 -7.48 -5.13 -16.97
C ASP A 190 -8.76 -4.29 -17.17
N GLN A 191 -8.62 -3.03 -17.63
CA GLN A 191 -9.77 -2.15 -17.86
C GLN A 191 -10.61 -2.60 -19.07
N LEU A 192 -9.98 -3.01 -20.15
CA LEU A 192 -10.68 -3.48 -21.36
C LEU A 192 -11.52 -4.73 -21.08
N ILE A 193 -10.98 -5.67 -20.29
CA ILE A 193 -11.70 -6.89 -19.89
C ILE A 193 -12.84 -6.53 -18.93
N ALA A 194 -12.60 -5.65 -17.97
CA ALA A 194 -13.63 -5.21 -17.02
C ALA A 194 -14.83 -4.53 -17.72
N ASP A 195 -14.58 -3.76 -18.80
CA ASP A 195 -15.63 -3.12 -19.60
C ASP A 195 -16.16 -4.01 -20.73
N ASN A 196 -15.76 -5.30 -20.74
CA ASN A 196 -16.14 -6.28 -21.77
C ASN A 196 -15.78 -5.88 -23.22
N ARG A 197 -14.73 -5.08 -23.40
CA ARG A 197 -14.18 -4.66 -24.70
C ARG A 197 -13.20 -5.70 -25.21
N LEU A 198 -13.68 -6.93 -25.43
CA LEU A 198 -12.84 -8.12 -25.62
C LEU A 198 -12.07 -8.13 -26.94
N ASP A 199 -12.61 -7.53 -28.01
CA ASP A 199 -11.89 -7.44 -29.28
C ASP A 199 -10.65 -6.54 -29.18
N GLU A 200 -10.79 -5.42 -28.50
CA GLU A 200 -9.66 -4.53 -28.22
C GLU A 200 -8.67 -5.19 -27.24
N ALA A 201 -9.16 -5.91 -26.23
CA ALA A 201 -8.29 -6.66 -25.32
C ALA A 201 -7.46 -7.71 -26.08
N ARG A 202 -8.03 -8.44 -27.06
CA ARG A 202 -7.29 -9.37 -27.93
C ARG A 202 -6.21 -8.64 -28.70
N GLU A 203 -6.55 -7.52 -29.36
CA GLU A 203 -5.60 -6.72 -30.14
C GLU A 203 -4.41 -6.26 -29.28
N TYR A 204 -4.66 -5.65 -28.12
CA TYR A 204 -3.60 -5.15 -27.24
C TYR A 204 -2.80 -6.27 -26.58
N CYS A 205 -3.41 -7.41 -26.27
CA CYS A 205 -2.72 -8.59 -25.76
C CYS A 205 -1.71 -9.15 -26.80
N GLU A 206 -2.11 -9.26 -28.08
CA GLU A 206 -1.21 -9.67 -29.14
C GLU A 206 -0.15 -8.63 -29.46
N ARG A 207 -0.49 -7.35 -29.35
CA ARG A 207 0.47 -6.27 -29.51
C ARG A 207 1.55 -6.33 -28.41
N MET A 208 1.14 -6.52 -27.15
CA MET A 208 2.04 -6.72 -26.02
C MET A 208 3.01 -7.88 -26.27
N ASP A 209 2.49 -9.03 -26.71
CA ASP A 209 3.26 -10.25 -26.97
C ASP A 209 4.35 -10.05 -28.04
N ARG A 210 4.10 -9.18 -29.02
CA ARG A 210 5.07 -8.87 -30.10
C ARG A 210 6.17 -7.89 -29.71
N VAL A 211 5.92 -7.00 -28.74
CA VAL A 211 6.82 -5.86 -28.46
C VAL A 211 7.59 -5.96 -27.16
N VAL A 212 7.15 -6.82 -26.23
CA VAL A 212 7.79 -7.01 -24.94
C VAL A 212 7.87 -8.49 -24.57
N GLU A 213 8.86 -8.83 -23.77
CA GLU A 213 8.92 -10.16 -23.15
C GLU A 213 7.87 -10.24 -22.03
N THR A 214 6.87 -11.08 -22.22
CA THR A 214 5.66 -11.14 -21.37
C THR A 214 5.72 -12.25 -20.32
N GLY A 215 6.54 -13.30 -20.54
CA GLY A 215 6.50 -14.51 -19.71
C GLY A 215 5.08 -15.11 -19.71
N TYR A 216 4.61 -15.54 -18.57
CA TYR A 216 3.28 -16.16 -18.42
C TYR A 216 2.10 -15.20 -18.69
N ARG A 217 2.31 -13.89 -18.72
CA ARG A 217 1.24 -12.87 -18.72
C ARG A 217 0.38 -12.88 -19.98
N THR A 218 0.97 -13.14 -21.14
CA THR A 218 0.18 -13.27 -22.38
C THR A 218 -0.81 -14.43 -22.29
N ALA A 219 -0.36 -15.60 -21.81
CA ALA A 219 -1.24 -16.74 -21.61
C ALA A 219 -2.32 -16.45 -20.56
N MET A 220 -1.96 -15.75 -19.46
CA MET A 220 -2.91 -15.31 -18.45
C MET A 220 -4.05 -14.49 -19.09
N TYR A 221 -3.72 -13.39 -19.80
CA TYR A 221 -4.73 -12.52 -20.41
C TYR A 221 -5.51 -13.20 -21.55
N ARG A 222 -4.88 -14.03 -22.37
CA ARG A 222 -5.63 -14.84 -23.36
C ARG A 222 -6.69 -15.71 -22.70
N GLY A 223 -6.36 -16.34 -21.59
CA GLY A 223 -7.32 -17.12 -20.82
C GLY A 223 -8.41 -16.27 -20.17
N GLU A 224 -8.07 -15.08 -19.63
CA GLU A 224 -9.07 -14.15 -19.07
C GLU A 224 -10.04 -13.61 -20.11
N ILE A 225 -9.55 -13.28 -21.30
CA ILE A 225 -10.37 -12.86 -22.44
C ILE A 225 -11.30 -14.00 -22.86
N ALA A 226 -10.79 -15.24 -23.00
CA ALA A 226 -11.62 -16.40 -23.32
C ALA A 226 -12.68 -16.67 -22.24
N TRP A 227 -12.32 -16.52 -20.97
CA TRP A 227 -13.27 -16.66 -19.86
C TRP A 227 -14.39 -15.61 -19.91
N ALA A 228 -14.02 -14.33 -20.15
CA ALA A 228 -14.98 -13.24 -20.28
C ALA A 228 -15.88 -13.38 -21.50
N ASP A 229 -15.38 -13.99 -22.59
CA ASP A 229 -16.14 -14.31 -23.82
C ASP A 229 -17.06 -15.55 -23.65
N GLY A 230 -16.99 -16.23 -22.51
CA GLY A 230 -17.80 -17.41 -22.20
C GLY A 230 -17.17 -18.74 -22.65
N ASP A 231 -16.01 -18.74 -23.29
CA ASP A 231 -15.28 -19.97 -23.65
C ASP A 231 -14.42 -20.46 -22.47
N HIS A 232 -15.11 -20.97 -21.46
CA HIS A 232 -14.50 -21.42 -20.20
C HIS A 232 -13.59 -22.65 -20.41
N GLU A 233 -13.87 -23.50 -21.40
CA GLU A 233 -13.03 -24.65 -21.70
C GLU A 233 -11.69 -24.21 -22.27
N GLN A 234 -11.69 -23.31 -23.23
CA GLN A 234 -10.48 -22.72 -23.81
C GLN A 234 -9.68 -21.99 -22.74
N ALA A 235 -10.33 -21.17 -21.88
CA ALA A 235 -9.68 -20.45 -20.79
C ALA A 235 -8.91 -21.40 -19.87
N MET A 236 -9.56 -22.47 -19.43
CA MET A 236 -8.94 -23.49 -18.58
C MET A 236 -7.76 -24.19 -19.25
N ALA A 237 -7.88 -24.52 -20.54
CA ALA A 237 -6.79 -25.16 -21.28
C ALA A 237 -5.57 -24.23 -21.40
N ILE A 238 -5.79 -22.94 -21.64
CA ILE A 238 -4.72 -21.91 -21.69
C ILE A 238 -4.02 -21.79 -20.34
N TRP A 239 -4.76 -21.66 -19.25
CA TRP A 239 -4.21 -21.50 -17.89
C TRP A 239 -3.46 -22.75 -17.42
N ASP A 240 -3.96 -23.95 -17.73
CA ASP A 240 -3.25 -25.20 -17.47
C ASP A 240 -1.92 -25.29 -18.26
N GLY A 241 -1.92 -24.82 -19.51
CA GLY A 241 -0.70 -24.70 -20.32
C GLY A 241 0.30 -23.74 -19.67
N MET A 242 -0.16 -22.57 -19.26
CA MET A 242 0.65 -21.55 -18.58
C MET A 242 1.32 -22.09 -17.32
N SER A 243 0.58 -22.76 -16.43
CA SER A 243 1.12 -23.28 -15.19
C SER A 243 2.18 -24.38 -15.40
N ARG A 244 2.10 -25.14 -16.48
CA ARG A 244 3.10 -26.15 -16.87
C ARG A 244 4.36 -25.54 -17.48
N GLU A 245 4.18 -24.58 -18.38
CA GLU A 245 5.28 -23.89 -19.06
C GLU A 245 6.12 -23.05 -18.09
N PHE A 246 5.47 -22.34 -17.16
CA PHE A 246 6.10 -21.45 -16.21
C PHE A 246 6.11 -22.02 -14.77
N ALA A 247 6.28 -23.34 -14.63
CA ALA A 247 6.14 -24.05 -13.35
C ALA A 247 7.12 -23.58 -12.25
N SER A 248 8.25 -23.00 -12.62
CA SER A 248 9.24 -22.43 -11.67
C SER A 248 8.95 -20.97 -11.29
N GLU A 249 8.02 -20.31 -11.95
CA GLU A 249 7.73 -18.90 -11.73
C GLU A 249 6.62 -18.73 -10.69
N ARG A 250 6.94 -18.09 -9.57
CA ARG A 250 5.97 -17.75 -8.52
C ARG A 250 4.74 -17.04 -9.07
N GLY A 251 4.96 -16.01 -9.92
CA GLY A 251 3.88 -15.19 -10.46
C GLY A 251 2.88 -15.99 -11.30
N ALA A 252 3.33 -17.01 -12.04
CA ALA A 252 2.42 -17.87 -12.81
C ALA A 252 1.47 -18.66 -11.89
N TRP A 253 1.96 -19.13 -10.75
CA TRP A 253 1.13 -19.84 -9.76
C TRP A 253 0.17 -18.92 -9.02
N VAL A 254 0.57 -17.69 -8.69
CA VAL A 254 -0.34 -16.68 -8.12
C VAL A 254 -1.49 -16.42 -9.09
N GLN A 255 -1.17 -16.10 -10.34
CA GLN A 255 -2.18 -15.82 -11.36
C GLN A 255 -3.08 -17.02 -11.66
N MET A 256 -2.51 -18.24 -11.68
CA MET A 256 -3.34 -19.44 -11.79
C MET A 256 -4.29 -19.58 -10.61
N GLY A 257 -3.85 -19.25 -9.40
CA GLY A 257 -4.70 -19.18 -8.20
C GLY A 257 -5.87 -18.22 -8.38
N ASP A 258 -5.59 -16.99 -8.85
CA ASP A 258 -6.61 -15.95 -9.10
C ASP A 258 -7.62 -16.41 -10.16
N CYS A 259 -7.16 -17.04 -11.23
CA CYS A 259 -8.02 -17.64 -12.26
C CYS A 259 -8.92 -18.74 -11.68
N MET A 260 -8.37 -19.57 -10.78
CA MET A 260 -9.17 -20.63 -10.10
C MET A 260 -10.20 -20.04 -9.13
N VAL A 261 -9.89 -18.94 -8.43
CA VAL A 261 -10.87 -18.20 -7.62
C VAL A 261 -12.02 -17.70 -8.50
N ARG A 262 -11.70 -17.07 -9.64
CA ARG A 262 -12.69 -16.57 -10.61
C ARG A 262 -13.59 -17.69 -11.12
N ALA A 263 -13.03 -18.88 -11.33
CA ALA A 263 -13.77 -20.08 -11.73
C ALA A 263 -14.54 -20.76 -10.59
N GLY A 264 -14.48 -20.26 -9.35
CA GLY A 264 -15.09 -20.87 -8.17
C GLY A 264 -14.41 -22.16 -7.70
N ARG A 265 -13.18 -22.43 -8.18
CA ARG A 265 -12.44 -23.67 -7.89
C ARG A 265 -11.47 -23.45 -6.72
N TYR A 266 -12.03 -23.16 -5.55
CA TYR A 266 -11.28 -22.71 -4.36
C TYR A 266 -10.18 -23.67 -3.89
N GLU A 267 -10.41 -25.00 -3.94
CA GLU A 267 -9.37 -25.97 -3.53
C GLU A 267 -8.17 -25.95 -4.49
N GLN A 268 -8.43 -25.82 -5.78
CA GLN A 268 -7.36 -25.67 -6.78
C GLN A 268 -6.63 -24.33 -6.62
N ALA A 269 -7.36 -23.25 -6.32
CA ALA A 269 -6.77 -21.95 -6.03
C ALA A 269 -5.81 -22.02 -4.83
N LYS A 270 -6.24 -22.59 -3.71
CA LYS A 270 -5.38 -22.79 -2.52
C LYS A 270 -4.13 -23.60 -2.85
N ALA A 271 -4.26 -24.65 -3.66
CA ALA A 271 -3.12 -25.45 -4.09
C ALA A 271 -2.13 -24.63 -4.95
N CYS A 272 -2.63 -23.78 -5.85
CA CYS A 272 -1.81 -22.87 -6.65
C CYS A 272 -1.06 -21.84 -5.77
N TYR A 273 -1.75 -21.22 -4.81
CA TYR A 273 -1.12 -20.26 -3.88
C TYR A 273 -0.06 -20.95 -3.00
N ARG A 274 -0.31 -22.16 -2.50
CA ARG A 274 0.73 -22.93 -1.79
C ARG A 274 1.92 -23.21 -2.70
N LYS A 275 1.68 -23.58 -3.96
CA LYS A 275 2.75 -23.80 -4.93
C LYS A 275 3.54 -22.52 -5.19
N SER A 276 2.88 -21.37 -5.26
CA SER A 276 3.57 -20.08 -5.38
C SER A 276 4.53 -19.79 -4.22
N MET A 277 4.19 -20.24 -3.02
CA MET A 277 5.05 -20.11 -1.83
C MET A 277 6.24 -21.09 -1.88
N GLU A 278 6.02 -22.33 -2.35
CA GLU A 278 7.06 -23.37 -2.44
C GLU A 278 8.16 -23.01 -3.47
N VAL A 279 7.80 -22.46 -4.63
CA VAL A 279 8.75 -22.15 -5.71
C VAL A 279 9.60 -20.90 -5.42
N GLN A 280 9.32 -20.16 -4.36
CA GLN A 280 10.12 -19.00 -3.96
C GLN A 280 11.47 -19.43 -3.39
N THR A 281 12.54 -19.17 -4.14
CA THR A 281 13.92 -19.43 -3.69
C THR A 281 14.57 -18.25 -2.99
N GLN A 282 14.07 -17.04 -3.23
CA GLN A 282 14.54 -15.81 -2.61
C GLN A 282 13.96 -15.64 -1.20
N ARG A 283 14.71 -14.95 -0.35
CA ARG A 283 14.30 -14.53 0.99
C ARG A 283 14.51 -13.02 1.14
N PRO A 284 13.62 -12.32 1.84
CA PRO A 284 12.37 -12.82 2.44
C PRO A 284 11.31 -13.20 1.37
N ARG A 285 10.41 -14.14 1.71
CA ARG A 285 9.31 -14.56 0.83
C ARG A 285 8.21 -13.50 0.81
N TYR A 286 7.54 -13.38 -0.34
CA TYR A 286 6.27 -12.66 -0.44
C TYR A 286 5.14 -13.51 0.15
N THR A 287 4.16 -12.86 0.79
CA THR A 287 3.10 -13.51 1.59
C THR A 287 1.71 -13.46 0.96
N ASP A 288 1.55 -12.85 -0.21
CA ASP A 288 0.28 -12.72 -0.92
C ASP A 288 -0.46 -14.05 -1.14
N GLY A 289 0.26 -15.17 -1.25
CA GLY A 289 -0.33 -16.49 -1.32
C GLY A 289 -1.03 -16.92 -0.02
N THR A 290 -0.46 -16.61 1.15
CA THR A 290 -1.09 -16.89 2.46
C THR A 290 -2.31 -16.03 2.68
N THR A 291 -2.25 -14.74 2.38
CA THR A 291 -3.39 -13.83 2.44
C THR A 291 -4.55 -14.31 1.56
N SER A 292 -4.28 -14.73 0.32
CA SER A 292 -5.30 -15.27 -0.58
C SER A 292 -5.93 -16.55 -0.05
N ILE A 293 -5.15 -17.43 0.57
CA ILE A 293 -5.67 -18.65 1.22
C ILE A 293 -6.58 -18.28 2.40
N ALA A 294 -6.20 -17.31 3.23
CA ALA A 294 -7.04 -16.84 4.32
C ALA A 294 -8.41 -16.37 3.83
N HIS A 295 -8.45 -15.54 2.79
CA HIS A 295 -9.71 -15.06 2.19
C HIS A 295 -10.56 -16.19 1.63
N ILE A 296 -9.97 -17.18 0.96
CA ILE A 296 -10.73 -18.35 0.46
C ILE A 296 -11.32 -19.15 1.62
N CYS A 297 -10.54 -19.41 2.67
CA CYS A 297 -11.03 -20.11 3.86
C CYS A 297 -12.21 -19.36 4.51
N GLU A 298 -12.15 -18.03 4.57
CA GLU A 298 -13.29 -17.21 5.04
C GLU A 298 -14.54 -17.38 4.17
N ILE A 299 -14.41 -17.34 2.83
CA ILE A 299 -15.52 -17.57 1.89
C ILE A 299 -16.17 -18.94 2.13
N GLN A 300 -15.34 -19.94 2.45
CA GLN A 300 -15.80 -21.30 2.72
C GLN A 300 -16.31 -21.52 4.15
N GLY A 301 -16.20 -20.54 5.04
CA GLY A 301 -16.53 -20.67 6.47
C GLY A 301 -15.52 -21.50 7.27
N ASP A 302 -14.35 -21.77 6.69
CA ASP A 302 -13.23 -22.45 7.36
C ASP A 302 -12.42 -21.45 8.20
N TRP A 303 -12.98 -21.12 9.37
CA TRP A 303 -12.36 -20.14 10.27
C TRP A 303 -10.99 -20.60 10.78
N ASP A 304 -10.79 -21.92 10.98
CA ASP A 304 -9.51 -22.47 11.43
C ASP A 304 -8.46 -22.36 10.35
N GLY A 305 -8.81 -22.66 9.11
CA GLY A 305 -7.92 -22.49 7.97
C GLY A 305 -7.52 -21.04 7.74
N ALA A 306 -8.46 -20.10 7.88
CA ALA A 306 -8.18 -18.68 7.78
C ALA A 306 -7.23 -18.18 8.89
N ILE A 307 -7.47 -18.57 10.14
CA ILE A 307 -6.60 -18.25 11.28
C ILE A 307 -5.19 -18.80 11.04
N ALA A 308 -5.08 -20.06 10.62
CA ALA A 308 -3.78 -20.70 10.37
C ALA A 308 -2.99 -19.98 9.27
N ALA A 309 -3.65 -19.51 8.21
CA ALA A 309 -3.00 -18.75 7.14
C ALA A 309 -2.45 -17.39 7.64
N HIS A 310 -3.21 -16.66 8.47
CA HIS A 310 -2.72 -15.43 9.10
C HIS A 310 -1.56 -15.69 10.08
N GLU A 311 -1.60 -16.78 10.85
CA GLU A 311 -0.51 -17.17 11.76
C GLU A 311 0.75 -17.57 10.97
N GLU A 312 0.61 -18.23 9.81
CA GLU A 312 1.72 -18.52 8.89
C GLU A 312 2.35 -17.23 8.36
N GLU A 313 1.54 -16.26 7.98
CA GLU A 313 2.03 -14.96 7.49
C GLU A 313 2.79 -14.20 8.57
N LEU A 314 2.26 -14.12 9.79
CA LEU A 314 2.96 -13.53 10.94
C LEU A 314 4.30 -14.21 11.22
N ALA A 315 4.39 -15.53 11.04
CA ALA A 315 5.64 -16.25 11.18
C ALA A 315 6.66 -15.85 10.10
N ILE A 316 6.23 -15.70 8.85
CA ILE A 316 7.09 -15.24 7.74
C ILE A 316 7.55 -13.80 7.97
N LEU A 317 6.66 -12.91 8.38
CA LEU A 317 6.99 -11.52 8.70
C LEU A 317 8.05 -11.44 9.79
N ARG A 318 7.89 -12.21 10.87
CA ARG A 318 8.85 -12.25 11.98
C ARG A 318 10.18 -12.88 11.57
N ASP A 319 10.15 -14.05 10.93
CA ASP A 319 11.35 -14.89 10.76
C ASP A 319 12.16 -14.53 9.51
N GLU A 320 11.53 -13.92 8.50
CA GLU A 320 12.18 -13.58 7.22
C GLU A 320 12.25 -12.07 6.95
N TRP A 321 11.28 -11.29 7.41
CA TRP A 321 11.23 -9.84 7.20
C TRP A 321 11.71 -9.04 8.41
N ASP A 322 12.04 -9.70 9.53
CA ASP A 322 12.39 -9.08 10.83
C ASP A 322 11.32 -8.06 11.29
N THR A 323 10.06 -8.31 10.92
CA THR A 323 8.91 -7.43 11.20
C THR A 323 8.07 -8.03 12.32
N THR A 324 8.13 -7.41 13.50
CA THR A 324 7.45 -7.87 14.71
C THR A 324 6.41 -6.90 15.25
N SER A 325 6.26 -5.74 14.63
CA SER A 325 5.30 -4.69 15.03
C SER A 325 4.95 -3.81 13.83
N GLY A 326 3.99 -2.90 14.01
CA GLY A 326 3.49 -2.01 12.98
C GLY A 326 2.14 -2.45 12.41
N GLU A 327 1.55 -1.64 11.54
CA GLU A 327 0.17 -1.83 11.06
C GLU A 327 -0.05 -3.18 10.39
N GLN A 328 0.92 -3.68 9.63
CA GLN A 328 0.81 -4.97 8.96
C GLN A 328 0.64 -6.12 9.96
N VAL A 329 1.46 -6.15 11.02
CA VAL A 329 1.36 -7.15 12.10
C VAL A 329 0.05 -7.00 12.88
N ASP A 330 -0.31 -5.77 13.21
CA ASP A 330 -1.52 -5.45 13.95
C ASP A 330 -2.79 -5.82 13.18
N GLN A 331 -2.77 -5.66 11.85
CA GLN A 331 -3.86 -6.09 10.97
C GLN A 331 -4.10 -7.59 11.09
N HIS A 332 -3.06 -8.44 10.98
CA HIS A 332 -3.22 -9.88 11.14
C HIS A 332 -3.75 -10.26 12.53
N HIS A 333 -3.27 -9.62 13.58
CA HIS A 333 -3.79 -9.86 14.93
C HIS A 333 -5.27 -9.48 15.06
N ARG A 334 -5.71 -8.38 14.45
CA ARG A 334 -7.13 -7.99 14.43
C ARG A 334 -7.98 -9.01 13.67
N GLU A 335 -7.49 -9.48 12.51
CA GLU A 335 -8.20 -10.49 11.71
C GLU A 335 -8.32 -11.82 12.45
N ILE A 336 -7.26 -12.31 13.07
CA ILE A 336 -7.29 -13.52 13.91
C ILE A 336 -8.30 -13.36 15.06
N ALA A 337 -8.31 -12.22 15.73
CA ALA A 337 -9.27 -11.96 16.82
C ALA A 337 -10.72 -11.95 16.31
N ARG A 338 -10.98 -11.32 15.15
CA ARG A 338 -12.28 -11.30 14.49
C ARG A 338 -12.76 -12.71 14.12
N LEU A 339 -11.86 -13.52 13.53
CA LEU A 339 -12.17 -14.90 13.12
C LEU A 339 -12.45 -15.82 14.31
N ARG A 340 -11.69 -15.68 15.40
CA ARG A 340 -11.94 -16.40 16.66
C ARG A 340 -13.30 -16.05 17.25
N ALA A 341 -13.68 -14.78 17.26
CA ALA A 341 -15.00 -14.35 17.71
C ALA A 341 -16.13 -14.96 16.83
N LYS A 342 -15.97 -14.93 15.51
CA LYS A 342 -16.94 -15.58 14.59
C LYS A 342 -17.07 -17.08 14.84
N LYS A 343 -15.98 -17.79 15.09
CA LYS A 343 -15.98 -19.21 15.41
C LYS A 343 -16.74 -19.52 16.71
N GLU A 344 -16.66 -18.63 17.70
CA GLU A 344 -17.38 -18.74 18.98
C GLU A 344 -18.84 -18.31 18.91
N GLY A 345 -19.33 -17.85 17.76
CA GLY A 345 -20.71 -17.39 17.56
C GLY A 345 -20.99 -16.01 18.18
N LYS A 346 -19.97 -15.20 18.34
CA LYS A 346 -20.05 -13.84 18.89
C LYS A 346 -20.03 -12.78 17.80
#